data_87802770aa18263d7d6db7811e8b229b
#
_entry.id   87802770aa18263d7d6db7811e8b229b
#
_cell.length_a   1.000
_cell.length_b   1.000
_cell.length_c   1.000
_cell.angle_alpha   90.00
_cell.angle_beta   90.00
_cell.angle_gamma   90.00
#
_symmetry.space_group_name_H-M   'P 1'
#
loop_
_entity.id
_entity.type
_entity.pdbx_description
1 polymer ?
#
loop_
_entity_poly.entity_id
_entity_poly.type
_entity_poly.pdbx_seq_one_letter_code
_entity_poly.pdbx_strand_id
1 'polypeptide(L)'
;MTEQASGRLPWSRRRTLALLLQGGMALGTGAARAAPRAATVAPKFNPDGSEAHWPGNSIICHVDKRSETFMALLDIHQGLMRSGMLHRIAVLPPASYHMTIFNGISYPARQLDFPTDIPRDADEAFCNAWWLAKLKAFDLGCELPLRMRALPMELQTNLYNIQFEPVDAAENRKIRKLRDRLAQALHYRLADHDSFRFHVTLNYFYSTMTSEEERRFFKLHRTLAGELIRRAPVLELQNPEYVYFDGMYEFRPQLLLQNLRPG
;
A
#
# COMPACT_ATOMS: atom_id res chain seq x y z
N MET A 1 -44.12 -20.31 -15.14
CA MET A 1 -42.76 -20.61 -15.62
C MET A 1 -41.94 -19.37 -15.38
N THR A 2 -41.25 -19.32 -14.27
CA THR A 2 -40.38 -18.19 -13.83
C THR A 2 -38.99 -18.75 -13.58
N GLU A 3 -38.10 -18.38 -14.46
CA GLU A 3 -36.68 -18.79 -14.46
C GLU A 3 -35.93 -17.97 -13.44
N GLN A 4 -35.41 -18.62 -12.41
CA GLN A 4 -34.53 -18.03 -11.40
C GLN A 4 -33.13 -17.89 -11.99
N ALA A 5 -32.72 -16.66 -12.26
CA ALA A 5 -31.34 -16.32 -12.58
C ALA A 5 -30.48 -16.44 -11.31
N SER A 6 -29.71 -17.52 -11.20
CA SER A 6 -28.69 -17.70 -10.17
C SER A 6 -27.50 -16.78 -10.47
N GLY A 7 -27.42 -15.66 -9.76
CA GLY A 7 -26.28 -14.75 -9.82
C GLY A 7 -25.02 -15.43 -9.23
N ARG A 8 -24.13 -15.85 -10.08
CA ARG A 8 -22.77 -16.28 -9.67
C ARG A 8 -21.96 -15.08 -9.29
N LEU A 9 -21.49 -15.04 -8.05
CA LEU A 9 -20.55 -14.04 -7.55
C LEU A 9 -19.25 -14.07 -8.37
N PRO A 10 -18.72 -12.93 -8.84
CA PRO A 10 -17.55 -12.86 -9.73
C PRO A 10 -16.19 -13.07 -9.05
N TRP A 11 -16.15 -13.59 -7.85
CA TRP A 11 -14.90 -13.87 -7.13
C TRP A 11 -14.54 -15.35 -7.23
N SER A 12 -13.72 -15.71 -8.23
CA SER A 12 -13.13 -17.04 -8.26
C SER A 12 -12.14 -17.17 -7.09
N ARG A 13 -12.32 -18.24 -6.30
CA ARG A 13 -11.49 -18.63 -5.14
C ARG A 13 -9.97 -18.68 -5.40
N ARG A 14 -9.54 -18.47 -6.64
CA ARG A 14 -8.14 -18.62 -7.07
C ARG A 14 -7.29 -17.37 -6.97
N ARG A 15 -7.86 -16.18 -6.75
CA ARG A 15 -7.07 -14.92 -6.76
C ARG A 15 -6.69 -14.40 -5.39
N THR A 16 -7.40 -14.75 -4.33
CA THR A 16 -7.07 -14.31 -2.96
C THR A 16 -5.98 -15.16 -2.31
N LEU A 17 -5.82 -16.45 -2.73
CA LEU A 17 -4.77 -17.35 -2.24
C LEU A 17 -3.40 -17.15 -2.91
N ALA A 18 -3.33 -16.49 -4.06
CA ALA A 18 -2.10 -16.38 -4.85
C ALA A 18 -1.03 -15.45 -4.23
N LEU A 19 -1.35 -14.70 -3.19
CA LEU A 19 -0.39 -13.84 -2.47
C LEU A 19 0.21 -14.49 -1.22
N LEU A 20 -0.25 -15.69 -0.83
CA LEU A 20 0.24 -16.37 0.37
C LEU A 20 0.88 -17.75 0.12
N LEU A 21 0.74 -18.35 -1.08
CA LEU A 21 1.25 -19.70 -1.35
C LEU A 21 1.75 -19.84 -2.79
N GLN A 22 3.00 -19.46 -3.06
CA GLN A 22 3.78 -20.07 -4.14
C GLN A 22 4.71 -21.13 -3.56
N GLY A 23 4.14 -22.32 -3.32
CA GLY A 23 4.85 -23.52 -3.01
C GLY A 23 4.13 -24.68 -3.69
N GLY A 24 4.34 -24.87 -5.01
CA GLY A 24 3.76 -25.93 -5.78
C GLY A 24 4.60 -27.21 -5.72
N MET A 25 3.99 -28.34 -5.37
CA MET A 25 4.54 -29.67 -5.62
C MET A 25 4.42 -30.02 -7.11
N ALA A 26 5.53 -30.31 -7.75
CA ALA A 26 5.58 -31.06 -8.98
C ALA A 26 6.45 -32.30 -8.75
N LEU A 27 5.84 -33.49 -8.82
CA LEU A 27 6.53 -34.76 -8.90
C LEU A 27 6.99 -34.97 -10.36
N GLY A 28 8.29 -35.02 -10.57
CA GLY A 28 8.89 -35.35 -11.85
C GLY A 28 10.36 -35.72 -11.64
N THR A 29 10.69 -37.00 -11.87
CA THR A 29 12.04 -37.54 -11.79
C THR A 29 12.85 -37.12 -13.00
N GLY A 30 13.74 -36.19 -12.81
CA GLY A 30 14.77 -35.75 -13.74
C GLY A 30 15.68 -34.79 -12.97
N ALA A 31 16.98 -34.93 -13.05
CA ALA A 31 17.94 -34.05 -12.36
C ALA A 31 17.75 -32.61 -12.82
N ALA A 32 16.75 -31.96 -12.27
CA ALA A 32 16.48 -30.53 -12.49
C ALA A 32 17.44 -29.75 -11.62
N ARG A 33 18.31 -28.99 -12.27
CA ARG A 33 19.05 -27.88 -11.70
C ARG A 33 18.05 -27.04 -10.89
N ALA A 34 18.20 -27.02 -9.55
CA ALA A 34 17.29 -26.33 -8.67
C ALA A 34 17.13 -24.88 -9.15
N ALA A 35 15.92 -24.52 -9.57
CA ALA A 35 15.59 -23.13 -9.83
C ALA A 35 15.88 -22.32 -8.55
N PRO A 36 16.43 -21.11 -8.65
CA PRO A 36 16.67 -20.28 -7.47
C PRO A 36 15.36 -20.15 -6.70
N ARG A 37 15.38 -20.60 -5.44
CA ARG A 37 14.25 -20.51 -4.53
C ARG A 37 13.85 -19.03 -4.48
N ALA A 38 12.62 -18.72 -4.90
CA ALA A 38 12.11 -17.36 -4.81
C ALA A 38 12.32 -16.88 -3.38
N ALA A 39 12.98 -15.72 -3.23
CA ALA A 39 13.25 -15.16 -1.93
C ALA A 39 11.91 -14.89 -1.24
N THR A 40 11.66 -15.58 -0.12
CA THR A 40 10.45 -15.36 0.67
C THR A 40 10.67 -14.09 1.48
N VAL A 41 9.85 -13.08 1.20
CA VAL A 41 9.84 -11.84 2.00
C VAL A 41 9.24 -12.15 3.37
N ALA A 42 9.86 -11.67 4.45
CA ALA A 42 9.33 -11.81 5.80
C ALA A 42 7.94 -11.15 5.91
N PRO A 43 7.05 -11.64 6.78
CA PRO A 43 5.75 -11.00 6.99
C PRO A 43 5.89 -9.67 7.74
N LYS A 44 4.95 -8.75 7.52
CA LYS A 44 4.89 -7.45 8.22
C LYS A 44 4.33 -7.54 9.63
N PHE A 45 3.68 -8.64 9.96
CA PHE A 45 3.12 -8.97 11.27
C PHE A 45 3.47 -10.38 11.66
N ASN A 46 3.72 -10.59 12.94
CA ASN A 46 3.99 -11.89 13.53
C ASN A 46 2.69 -12.72 13.60
N PRO A 47 2.79 -14.07 13.77
CA PRO A 47 1.61 -14.93 13.88
C PRO A 47 0.67 -14.63 15.05
N ASP A 48 1.14 -13.91 16.07
CA ASP A 48 0.36 -13.43 17.22
C ASP A 48 -0.33 -12.08 16.98
N GLY A 49 -0.12 -11.48 15.78
CA GLY A 49 -0.67 -10.19 15.42
C GLY A 49 0.14 -8.99 15.87
N SER A 50 1.26 -9.19 16.55
CA SER A 50 2.19 -8.11 16.87
C SER A 50 2.91 -7.62 15.61
N GLU A 51 3.30 -6.35 15.61
CA GLU A 51 4.06 -5.77 14.50
C GLU A 51 5.43 -6.43 14.37
N ALA A 52 5.79 -6.86 13.17
CA ALA A 52 7.13 -7.35 12.89
C ALA A 52 8.08 -6.16 12.61
N HIS A 53 9.34 -6.32 12.95
CA HIS A 53 10.37 -5.37 12.54
C HIS A 53 10.53 -5.40 11.02
N TRP A 54 10.04 -4.33 10.37
CA TRP A 54 10.02 -4.17 8.92
C TRP A 54 10.54 -2.78 8.54
N PRO A 55 11.84 -2.53 8.70
CA PRO A 55 12.40 -1.22 8.47
C PRO A 55 12.45 -0.86 7.00
N GLY A 56 12.33 0.44 6.74
CA GLY A 56 12.41 0.98 5.39
C GLY A 56 12.18 2.47 5.32
N ASN A 57 12.07 2.94 4.09
CA ASN A 57 11.72 4.32 3.78
C ASN A 57 10.69 4.39 2.65
N SER A 58 10.04 5.53 2.50
CA SER A 58 9.03 5.75 1.47
C SER A 58 8.79 7.25 1.26
N ILE A 59 8.11 7.60 0.16
CA ILE A 59 7.55 8.92 -0.04
C ILE A 59 6.04 8.78 -0.01
N ILE A 60 5.42 9.37 0.99
CA ILE A 60 3.99 9.22 1.29
C ILE A 60 3.32 10.59 1.43
N CYS A 61 2.00 10.61 1.37
CA CYS A 61 1.19 11.71 1.88
C CYS A 61 0.33 11.18 3.02
N HIS A 62 0.51 11.68 4.24
CA HIS A 62 -0.44 11.41 5.32
C HIS A 62 -1.81 11.98 4.98
N VAL A 63 -2.87 11.27 5.37
CA VAL A 63 -4.23 11.81 5.23
C VAL A 63 -4.42 12.93 6.23
N ASP A 64 -4.85 14.11 5.76
CA ASP A 64 -5.08 15.26 6.64
C ASP A 64 -6.13 14.90 7.71
N LYS A 65 -5.73 14.97 8.96
CA LYS A 65 -6.57 14.63 10.13
C LYS A 65 -7.83 15.50 10.26
N ARG A 66 -7.88 16.64 9.56
CA ARG A 66 -9.04 17.54 9.52
C ARG A 66 -9.98 17.26 8.36
N SER A 67 -9.59 16.35 7.44
CA SER A 67 -10.38 16.03 6.25
C SER A 67 -11.57 15.12 6.56
N GLU A 68 -12.63 15.25 5.78
CA GLU A 68 -13.78 14.35 5.84
C GLU A 68 -13.39 12.89 5.53
N THR A 69 -12.39 12.69 4.66
CA THR A 69 -11.83 11.36 4.37
C THR A 69 -11.21 10.76 5.64
N PHE A 70 -10.46 11.53 6.43
CA PHE A 70 -9.88 11.02 7.67
C PHE A 70 -10.97 10.64 8.67
N MET A 71 -12.02 11.45 8.81
CA MET A 71 -13.15 11.14 9.69
C MET A 71 -13.85 9.84 9.27
N ALA A 72 -14.06 9.65 7.96
CA ALA A 72 -14.61 8.39 7.43
C ALA A 72 -13.67 7.19 7.65
N LEU A 73 -12.35 7.38 7.56
CA LEU A 73 -11.36 6.35 7.91
C LEU A 73 -11.37 6.01 9.40
N LEU A 74 -11.64 6.96 10.30
CA LEU A 74 -11.83 6.69 11.73
C LEU A 74 -13.06 5.81 11.98
N ASP A 75 -14.14 6.04 11.26
CA ASP A 75 -15.34 5.18 11.35
C ASP A 75 -15.05 3.75 10.91
N ILE A 76 -14.27 3.61 9.81
CA ILE A 76 -13.77 2.29 9.37
C ILE A 76 -12.90 1.65 10.45
N HIS A 77 -11.94 2.39 11.01
CA HIS A 77 -11.07 1.92 12.09
C HIS A 77 -11.91 1.36 13.26
N GLN A 78 -12.86 2.14 13.73
CA GLN A 78 -13.75 1.73 14.82
C GLN A 78 -14.59 0.49 14.44
N GLY A 79 -15.08 0.41 13.22
CA GLY A 79 -15.80 -0.74 12.70
C GLY A 79 -14.95 -2.01 12.69
N LEU A 80 -13.68 -1.90 12.23
CA LEU A 80 -12.72 -3.00 12.24
C LEU A 80 -12.36 -3.42 13.67
N MET A 81 -12.13 -2.49 14.59
CA MET A 81 -11.84 -2.77 16.00
C MET A 81 -13.00 -3.53 16.70
N ARG A 82 -14.24 -3.24 16.31
CA ARG A 82 -15.45 -3.92 16.83
C ARG A 82 -15.86 -5.16 16.04
N SER A 83 -15.12 -5.53 15.00
CA SER A 83 -15.49 -6.61 14.07
C SER A 83 -15.53 -8.02 14.70
N GLY A 84 -14.85 -8.24 15.83
CA GLY A 84 -14.56 -9.56 16.38
C GLY A 84 -13.52 -10.35 15.58
N MET A 85 -12.78 -9.66 14.69
CA MET A 85 -11.81 -10.29 13.76
C MET A 85 -10.35 -9.97 14.14
N LEU A 86 -10.10 -9.37 15.30
CA LEU A 86 -8.75 -8.99 15.73
C LEU A 86 -7.80 -10.18 15.94
N HIS A 87 -8.33 -11.39 16.00
CA HIS A 87 -7.56 -12.64 15.99
C HIS A 87 -7.12 -13.07 14.57
N ARG A 88 -7.44 -12.28 13.55
CA ARG A 88 -7.10 -12.52 12.13
C ARG A 88 -6.41 -11.33 11.48
N ILE A 89 -6.72 -10.13 11.95
CA ILE A 89 -6.25 -8.87 11.35
C ILE A 89 -5.54 -8.00 12.37
N ALA A 90 -4.45 -7.38 11.93
CA ALA A 90 -3.82 -6.26 12.61
C ALA A 90 -4.39 -4.97 12.02
N VAL A 91 -5.21 -4.25 12.79
CA VAL A 91 -5.79 -2.97 12.39
C VAL A 91 -4.76 -1.88 12.57
N LEU A 92 -4.52 -1.08 11.53
CA LEU A 92 -3.54 0.00 11.58
C LEU A 92 -4.06 1.19 12.39
N PRO A 93 -3.20 1.84 13.20
CA PRO A 93 -3.59 3.03 13.93
C PRO A 93 -3.89 4.19 12.97
N PRO A 94 -4.89 5.02 13.24
CA PRO A 94 -5.26 6.14 12.36
C PRO A 94 -4.10 7.10 12.06
N ALA A 95 -3.14 7.25 12.98
CA ALA A 95 -1.96 8.09 12.77
C ALA A 95 -1.06 7.60 11.62
N SER A 96 -1.15 6.34 11.23
CA SER A 96 -0.38 5.75 10.13
C SER A 96 -1.08 5.86 8.77
N TYR A 97 -2.30 6.38 8.70
CA TYR A 97 -3.05 6.44 7.43
C TYR A 97 -2.40 7.40 6.44
N HIS A 98 -1.97 6.84 5.35
CA HIS A 98 -1.27 7.56 4.28
C HIS A 98 -1.56 6.94 2.91
N MET A 99 -1.25 7.69 1.88
CA MET A 99 -1.12 7.16 0.52
C MET A 99 0.33 7.20 0.08
N THR A 100 0.85 6.07 -0.35
CA THR A 100 2.19 6.00 -0.92
C THR A 100 2.21 6.67 -2.29
N ILE A 101 3.10 7.65 -2.45
CA ILE A 101 3.38 8.30 -3.73
C ILE A 101 4.48 7.57 -4.46
N PHE A 102 5.53 7.16 -3.72
CA PHE A 102 6.66 6.44 -4.30
C PHE A 102 7.23 5.46 -3.27
N ASN A 103 7.25 4.17 -3.63
CA ASN A 103 7.81 3.15 -2.75
C ASN A 103 9.32 3.35 -2.61
N GLY A 104 9.80 3.30 -1.40
CA GLY A 104 11.20 3.32 -1.08
C GLY A 104 11.79 1.94 -0.87
N ILE A 105 12.92 1.92 -0.20
CA ILE A 105 13.64 0.70 0.13
C ILE A 105 12.93 0.02 1.30
N SER A 106 12.60 -1.26 1.11
CA SER A 106 12.13 -2.15 2.18
C SER A 106 13.23 -3.15 2.47
N TYR A 107 13.93 -2.98 3.60
CA TYR A 107 15.16 -3.77 3.88
C TYR A 107 14.92 -5.28 3.95
N PRO A 108 13.82 -5.78 4.52
CA PRO A 108 13.50 -7.22 4.47
C PRO A 108 13.27 -7.76 3.05
N ALA A 109 12.93 -6.89 2.10
CA ALA A 109 12.66 -7.25 0.70
C ALA A 109 13.75 -6.75 -0.28
N ARG A 110 14.87 -6.18 0.21
CA ARG A 110 15.91 -5.55 -0.61
C ARG A 110 16.52 -6.45 -1.70
N GLN A 111 16.49 -7.73 -1.50
CA GLN A 111 16.97 -8.71 -2.47
C GLN A 111 16.07 -8.83 -3.71
N LEU A 112 14.82 -8.40 -3.64
CA LEU A 112 13.89 -8.40 -4.75
C LEU A 112 14.04 -7.16 -5.62
N ASP A 113 14.32 -6.02 -4.97
CA ASP A 113 14.42 -4.73 -5.63
C ASP A 113 15.28 -3.74 -4.82
N PHE A 114 16.22 -3.07 -5.46
CA PHE A 114 17.16 -2.18 -4.78
C PHE A 114 17.71 -1.12 -5.75
N PRO A 115 17.96 0.13 -5.30
CA PRO A 115 18.54 1.18 -6.14
C PRO A 115 19.90 0.78 -6.74
N THR A 116 20.13 1.15 -7.99
CA THR A 116 21.36 0.75 -8.70
C THR A 116 22.61 1.50 -8.25
N ASP A 117 22.43 2.68 -7.65
CA ASP A 117 23.52 3.58 -7.24
C ASP A 117 23.96 3.34 -5.79
N ILE A 118 23.32 2.46 -5.07
CA ILE A 118 23.62 2.14 -3.68
C ILE A 118 24.27 0.75 -3.64
N PRO A 119 25.40 0.58 -2.92
CA PRO A 119 25.97 -0.75 -2.69
C PRO A 119 24.93 -1.69 -2.07
N ARG A 120 24.84 -2.91 -2.59
CA ARG A 120 23.80 -3.86 -2.12
C ARG A 120 23.94 -4.27 -0.65
N ASP A 121 25.12 -4.14 -0.10
CA ASP A 121 25.46 -4.38 1.32
C ASP A 121 25.36 -3.13 2.19
N ALA A 122 25.05 -1.96 1.59
CA ALA A 122 24.88 -0.73 2.35
C ALA A 122 23.85 -0.92 3.47
N ASP A 123 24.15 -0.36 4.63
CA ASP A 123 23.25 -0.38 5.77
C ASP A 123 22.07 0.60 5.60
N GLU A 124 21.13 0.51 6.51
CA GLU A 124 19.94 1.34 6.50
C GLU A 124 20.28 2.83 6.64
N ALA A 125 21.22 3.17 7.51
CA ALA A 125 21.60 4.55 7.75
C ALA A 125 22.19 5.19 6.49
N PHE A 126 23.04 4.47 5.76
CA PHE A 126 23.60 4.93 4.49
C PHE A 126 22.50 5.14 3.44
N CYS A 127 21.63 4.15 3.26
CA CYS A 127 20.52 4.25 2.28
C CYS A 127 19.62 5.44 2.57
N ASN A 128 19.25 5.62 3.82
CA ASN A 128 18.39 6.71 4.27
C ASN A 128 19.05 8.08 4.07
N ALA A 129 20.33 8.22 4.41
CA ALA A 129 21.09 9.45 4.22
C ALA A 129 21.27 9.79 2.73
N TRP A 130 21.53 8.78 1.90
CA TRP A 130 21.69 8.95 0.46
C TRP A 130 20.41 9.45 -0.22
N TRP A 131 19.25 8.85 0.12
CA TRP A 131 17.95 9.32 -0.40
C TRP A 131 17.61 10.71 0.10
N LEU A 132 17.83 10.96 1.39
CA LEU A 132 17.58 12.28 1.99
C LEU A 132 18.40 13.38 1.29
N ALA A 133 19.67 13.12 0.98
CA ALA A 133 20.54 14.07 0.30
C ALA A 133 19.99 14.41 -1.10
N LYS A 134 19.57 13.41 -1.87
CA LYS A 134 18.97 13.64 -3.20
C LYS A 134 17.63 14.37 -3.12
N LEU A 135 16.79 14.02 -2.16
CA LEU A 135 15.45 14.61 -2.00
C LEU A 135 15.49 16.06 -1.50
N LYS A 136 16.53 16.48 -0.76
CA LYS A 136 16.73 17.88 -0.36
C LYS A 136 16.89 18.82 -1.56
N ALA A 137 17.43 18.34 -2.67
CA ALA A 137 17.58 19.08 -3.91
C ALA A 137 16.43 18.85 -4.92
N PHE A 138 15.46 18.02 -4.56
CA PHE A 138 14.35 17.66 -5.43
C PHE A 138 13.26 18.72 -5.40
N ASP A 139 13.02 19.34 -6.56
CA ASP A 139 11.85 20.22 -6.74
C ASP A 139 10.60 19.37 -6.96
N LEU A 140 9.55 19.59 -6.18
CA LEU A 140 8.26 18.88 -6.35
C LEU A 140 7.66 19.10 -7.75
N GLY A 141 7.77 20.30 -8.30
CA GLY A 141 7.46 20.66 -9.69
C GLY A 141 6.04 20.28 -10.12
N CYS A 142 5.09 20.32 -9.20
CA CYS A 142 3.66 20.15 -9.51
C CYS A 142 2.79 20.91 -8.51
N GLU A 143 1.59 21.28 -8.95
CA GLU A 143 0.60 21.92 -8.10
C GLU A 143 -0.04 20.92 -7.13
N LEU A 144 -0.31 21.41 -5.91
CA LEU A 144 -1.03 20.71 -4.87
C LEU A 144 -2.43 21.32 -4.66
N PRO A 145 -3.39 20.57 -4.13
CA PRO A 145 -3.31 19.18 -3.73
C PRO A 145 -3.27 18.19 -4.90
N LEU A 146 -2.77 16.96 -4.66
CA LEU A 146 -3.01 15.83 -5.56
C LEU A 146 -4.38 15.27 -5.23
N ARG A 147 -5.28 15.23 -6.21
CA ARG A 147 -6.68 14.83 -5.98
C ARG A 147 -6.94 13.41 -6.45
N MET A 148 -7.40 12.58 -5.50
CA MET A 148 -7.63 11.17 -5.70
C MET A 148 -9.10 10.85 -5.43
N ARG A 149 -9.75 10.06 -6.29
CA ARG A 149 -11.10 9.56 -6.09
C ARG A 149 -11.06 8.12 -5.61
N ALA A 150 -11.84 7.80 -4.58
CA ALA A 150 -12.02 6.42 -4.15
C ALA A 150 -12.67 5.61 -5.29
N LEU A 151 -12.11 4.43 -5.60
CA LEU A 151 -12.71 3.55 -6.60
C LEU A 151 -14.10 3.08 -6.14
N PRO A 152 -15.07 2.95 -7.06
CA PRO A 152 -16.35 2.30 -6.76
C PRO A 152 -16.16 0.91 -6.15
N MET A 153 -17.10 0.47 -5.31
CA MET A 153 -16.99 -0.80 -4.58
C MET A 153 -16.79 -2.02 -5.48
N GLU A 154 -17.29 -1.97 -6.70
CA GLU A 154 -17.18 -3.02 -7.72
C GLU A 154 -15.74 -3.19 -8.22
N LEU A 155 -14.93 -2.13 -8.12
CA LEU A 155 -13.53 -2.08 -8.55
C LEU A 155 -12.54 -2.24 -7.40
N GLN A 156 -12.99 -2.24 -6.14
CA GLN A 156 -12.14 -2.55 -4.99
C GLN A 156 -11.74 -4.03 -5.04
N THR A 157 -10.43 -4.30 -5.13
CA THR A 157 -9.92 -5.65 -5.40
C THR A 157 -9.41 -6.40 -4.17
N ASN A 158 -9.40 -5.76 -3.00
CA ASN A 158 -8.94 -6.40 -1.75
C ASN A 158 -9.66 -5.84 -0.52
N LEU A 159 -9.41 -6.44 0.64
CA LEU A 159 -10.12 -6.17 1.89
C LEU A 159 -9.22 -5.53 2.97
N TYR A 160 -8.03 -5.12 2.64
CA TYR A 160 -7.09 -4.55 3.61
C TYR A 160 -6.80 -3.07 3.38
N ASN A 161 -7.29 -2.50 2.27
CA ASN A 161 -7.13 -1.09 1.95
C ASN A 161 -8.35 -0.53 1.20
N ILE A 162 -8.41 0.79 1.09
CA ILE A 162 -9.28 1.48 0.14
C ILE A 162 -8.41 1.92 -1.04
N GLN A 163 -8.81 1.54 -2.24
CA GLN A 163 -8.13 1.89 -3.48
C GLN A 163 -8.67 3.19 -4.05
N PHE A 164 -7.78 3.97 -4.61
CA PHE A 164 -8.06 5.27 -5.21
C PHE A 164 -7.47 5.34 -6.62
N GLU A 165 -8.01 6.24 -7.42
CA GLU A 165 -7.45 6.67 -8.70
C GLU A 165 -7.40 8.20 -8.76
N PRO A 166 -6.55 8.81 -9.58
CA PRO A 166 -6.60 10.24 -9.83
C PRO A 166 -7.99 10.66 -10.34
N VAL A 167 -8.51 11.81 -9.88
CA VAL A 167 -9.90 12.25 -10.19
C VAL A 167 -10.16 12.40 -11.68
N ASP A 168 -9.13 12.71 -12.47
CA ASP A 168 -9.21 12.88 -13.91
C ASP A 168 -7.87 12.60 -14.61
N ALA A 169 -7.86 12.72 -15.95
CA ALA A 169 -6.67 12.48 -16.75
C ALA A 169 -5.54 13.50 -16.49
N ALA A 170 -5.84 14.73 -16.09
CA ALA A 170 -4.84 15.74 -15.76
C ALA A 170 -4.12 15.40 -14.45
N GLU A 171 -4.88 15.05 -13.41
CA GLU A 171 -4.32 14.56 -12.15
C GLU A 171 -3.51 13.26 -12.35
N ASN A 172 -3.98 12.35 -13.21
CA ASN A 172 -3.23 11.13 -13.51
C ASN A 172 -1.88 11.45 -14.16
N ARG A 173 -1.84 12.35 -15.13
CA ARG A 173 -0.56 12.78 -15.74
C ARG A 173 0.34 13.46 -14.71
N LYS A 174 -0.22 14.31 -13.85
CA LYS A 174 0.50 15.04 -12.80
C LYS A 174 1.21 14.08 -11.84
N ILE A 175 0.46 13.13 -11.25
CA ILE A 175 1.04 12.21 -10.27
C ILE A 175 1.99 11.18 -10.91
N ARG A 176 1.70 10.71 -12.15
CA ARG A 176 2.61 9.80 -12.87
C ARG A 176 3.91 10.51 -13.22
N LYS A 177 3.86 11.75 -13.71
CA LYS A 177 5.06 12.56 -13.98
C LYS A 177 5.88 12.82 -12.70
N LEU A 178 5.23 13.07 -11.57
CA LEU A 178 5.92 13.19 -10.28
C LEU A 178 6.65 11.89 -9.94
N ARG A 179 6.00 10.74 -10.06
CA ARG A 179 6.61 9.43 -9.83
C ARG A 179 7.81 9.17 -10.77
N ASP A 180 7.69 9.51 -12.05
CA ASP A 180 8.80 9.37 -13.02
C ASP A 180 10.01 10.23 -12.65
N ARG A 181 9.78 11.48 -12.21
CA ARG A 181 10.85 12.37 -11.74
C ARG A 181 11.52 11.84 -10.46
N LEU A 182 10.74 11.29 -9.53
CA LEU A 182 11.29 10.63 -8.34
C LEU A 182 12.12 9.41 -8.72
N ALA A 183 11.63 8.57 -9.64
CA ALA A 183 12.37 7.41 -10.12
C ALA A 183 13.70 7.81 -10.77
N GLN A 184 13.71 8.88 -11.55
CA GLN A 184 14.92 9.44 -12.15
C GLN A 184 15.88 10.00 -11.11
N ALA A 185 15.40 10.80 -10.16
CA ALA A 185 16.23 11.42 -9.12
C ALA A 185 16.85 10.40 -8.18
N LEU A 186 16.12 9.33 -7.86
CA LEU A 186 16.53 8.29 -6.91
C LEU A 186 17.19 7.08 -7.61
N HIS A 187 17.25 7.07 -8.94
CA HIS A 187 17.73 5.94 -9.76
C HIS A 187 17.12 4.61 -9.32
N TYR A 188 15.81 4.65 -9.03
CA TYR A 188 15.06 3.53 -8.50
C TYR A 188 13.69 3.45 -9.16
N ARG A 189 13.44 2.37 -9.89
CA ARG A 189 12.16 2.15 -10.58
C ARG A 189 11.70 0.72 -10.34
N LEU A 190 10.64 0.57 -9.58
CA LEU A 190 10.05 -0.72 -9.29
C LEU A 190 9.36 -1.31 -10.53
N ALA A 191 9.26 -2.64 -10.57
CA ALA A 191 8.63 -3.35 -11.69
C ALA A 191 7.16 -2.94 -11.90
N ASP A 192 6.43 -2.56 -10.82
CA ASP A 192 5.05 -2.12 -10.86
C ASP A 192 4.87 -0.60 -11.02
N HIS A 193 5.95 0.15 -11.30
CA HIS A 193 5.93 1.61 -11.32
C HIS A 193 4.80 2.19 -12.17
N ASP A 194 4.61 1.68 -13.39
CA ASP A 194 3.61 2.18 -14.33
C ASP A 194 2.18 1.72 -13.99
N SER A 195 2.06 0.55 -13.39
CA SER A 195 0.79 -0.07 -12.98
C SER A 195 0.44 0.17 -11.50
N PHE A 196 1.20 1.00 -10.80
CA PHE A 196 1.03 1.25 -9.37
C PHE A 196 -0.40 1.68 -9.04
N ARG A 197 -1.02 1.00 -8.08
CA ARG A 197 -2.37 1.26 -7.60
C ARG A 197 -2.34 2.01 -6.29
N PHE A 198 -2.87 3.23 -6.30
CA PHE A 198 -2.92 4.08 -5.11
C PHE A 198 -3.94 3.55 -4.12
N HIS A 199 -3.60 3.56 -2.84
CA HIS A 199 -4.47 3.06 -1.78
C HIS A 199 -4.09 3.63 -0.41
N VAL A 200 -5.04 3.56 0.53
CA VAL A 200 -4.81 3.76 1.95
C VAL A 200 -5.02 2.42 2.65
N THR A 201 -4.00 1.91 3.30
CA THR A 201 -4.05 0.62 4.02
C THR A 201 -4.75 0.78 5.36
N LEU A 202 -5.62 -0.17 5.71
CA LEU A 202 -6.45 -0.15 6.92
C LEU A 202 -6.04 -1.23 7.92
N ASN A 203 -5.64 -2.38 7.41
CA ASN A 203 -5.28 -3.55 8.20
C ASN A 203 -4.35 -4.48 7.41
N TYR A 204 -3.75 -5.43 8.10
CA TYR A 204 -3.07 -6.58 7.50
C TYR A 204 -3.68 -7.86 8.02
N PHE A 205 -3.73 -8.91 7.17
CA PHE A 205 -4.06 -10.26 7.60
C PHE A 205 -2.79 -10.95 8.08
N TYR A 206 -2.77 -11.43 9.31
CA TYR A 206 -1.65 -12.20 9.85
C TYR A 206 -1.97 -13.67 10.06
N SER A 207 -3.25 -14.05 9.94
CA SER A 207 -3.67 -15.44 9.91
C SER A 207 -4.81 -15.68 8.92
N THR A 208 -5.00 -16.93 8.53
CA THR A 208 -6.05 -17.32 7.59
C THR A 208 -7.42 -17.28 8.25
N MET A 209 -8.41 -16.83 7.49
CA MET A 209 -9.83 -16.82 7.90
C MET A 209 -10.53 -18.11 7.48
N THR A 210 -11.52 -18.52 8.25
CA THR A 210 -12.52 -19.50 7.79
C THR A 210 -13.41 -18.88 6.72
N SER A 211 -14.08 -19.69 5.91
CA SER A 211 -15.01 -19.19 4.89
C SER A 211 -16.17 -18.35 5.47
N GLU A 212 -16.56 -18.61 6.70
CA GLU A 212 -17.58 -17.81 7.40
C GLU A 212 -17.03 -16.45 7.82
N GLU A 213 -15.82 -16.42 8.43
CA GLU A 213 -15.12 -15.18 8.78
C GLU A 213 -14.87 -14.32 7.55
N GLU A 214 -14.43 -14.91 6.42
CA GLU A 214 -14.26 -14.17 5.16
C GLU A 214 -15.55 -13.50 4.70
N ARG A 215 -16.68 -14.23 4.70
CA ARG A 215 -17.98 -13.65 4.29
C ARG A 215 -18.41 -12.52 5.21
N ARG A 216 -18.24 -12.67 6.53
CA ARG A 216 -18.56 -11.64 7.52
C ARG A 216 -17.67 -10.41 7.34
N PHE A 217 -16.38 -10.61 7.19
CA PHE A 217 -15.41 -9.55 6.99
C PHE A 217 -15.64 -8.81 5.66
N PHE A 218 -15.90 -9.55 4.59
CA PHE A 218 -16.25 -8.97 3.30
C PHE A 218 -17.49 -8.06 3.38
N LYS A 219 -18.55 -8.53 4.04
CA LYS A 219 -19.76 -7.73 4.23
C LYS A 219 -19.47 -6.45 5.03
N LEU A 220 -18.73 -6.59 6.13
CA LEU A 220 -18.34 -5.44 6.97
C LEU A 220 -17.52 -4.44 6.17
N HIS A 221 -16.46 -4.89 5.50
CA HIS A 221 -15.58 -4.04 4.71
C HIS A 221 -16.37 -3.29 3.63
N ARG A 222 -17.24 -3.98 2.89
CA ARG A 222 -18.08 -3.35 1.86
C ARG A 222 -19.00 -2.27 2.42
N THR A 223 -19.58 -2.51 3.59
CA THR A 223 -20.44 -1.52 4.25
C THR A 223 -19.63 -0.28 4.63
N LEU A 224 -18.51 -0.46 5.31
CA LEU A 224 -17.67 0.63 5.81
C LEU A 224 -17.01 1.42 4.66
N ALA A 225 -16.46 0.71 3.66
CA ALA A 225 -15.85 1.33 2.49
C ALA A 225 -16.89 2.04 1.61
N GLY A 226 -18.08 1.46 1.46
CA GLY A 226 -19.20 2.10 0.73
C GLY A 226 -19.65 3.40 1.38
N GLU A 227 -19.65 3.45 2.71
CA GLU A 227 -19.96 4.68 3.45
C GLU A 227 -18.88 5.75 3.24
N LEU A 228 -17.59 5.38 3.28
CA LEU A 228 -16.49 6.30 2.96
C LEU A 228 -16.64 6.85 1.54
N ILE A 229 -16.86 5.98 0.54
CA ILE A 229 -16.98 6.36 -0.87
C ILE A 229 -18.14 7.35 -1.06
N ARG A 230 -19.26 7.15 -0.38
CA ARG A 230 -20.44 8.02 -0.45
C ARG A 230 -20.19 9.38 0.23
N ARG A 231 -19.53 9.40 1.37
CA ARG A 231 -19.33 10.58 2.22
C ARG A 231 -18.14 11.42 1.82
N ALA A 232 -17.03 10.78 1.45
CA ALA A 232 -15.77 11.42 1.13
C ALA A 232 -15.16 10.82 -0.14
N PRO A 233 -15.80 11.00 -1.31
CA PRO A 233 -15.37 10.36 -2.56
C PRO A 233 -14.00 10.85 -3.06
N VAL A 234 -13.56 12.04 -2.63
CA VAL A 234 -12.30 12.65 -3.06
C VAL A 234 -11.39 12.86 -1.86
N LEU A 235 -10.17 12.35 -1.98
CA LEU A 235 -9.07 12.57 -1.06
C LEU A 235 -8.10 13.59 -1.67
N GLU A 236 -7.86 14.69 -0.97
CA GLU A 236 -6.85 15.68 -1.31
C GLU A 236 -5.57 15.44 -0.53
N LEU A 237 -4.48 15.20 -1.26
CA LEU A 237 -3.17 14.93 -0.69
C LEU A 237 -2.32 16.20 -0.81
N GLN A 238 -1.77 16.61 0.32
CA GLN A 238 -0.86 17.74 0.41
C GLN A 238 0.58 17.32 0.04
N ASN A 239 1.58 18.06 0.50
CA ASN A 239 2.97 17.79 0.19
C ASN A 239 3.36 16.34 0.53
N PRO A 240 3.99 15.60 -0.40
CA PRO A 240 4.58 14.33 -0.08
C PRO A 240 5.72 14.47 0.94
N GLU A 241 5.84 13.48 1.80
CA GLU A 241 6.84 13.41 2.86
C GLU A 241 7.75 12.21 2.63
N TYR A 242 9.06 12.42 2.70
CA TYR A 242 10.00 11.34 2.83
C TYR A 242 10.01 10.87 4.28
N VAL A 243 9.77 9.58 4.49
CA VAL A 243 9.58 8.99 5.81
C VAL A 243 10.48 7.78 6.04
N TYR A 244 10.81 7.52 7.31
CA TYR A 244 11.37 6.26 7.78
C TYR A 244 10.32 5.51 8.58
N PHE A 245 10.43 4.19 8.60
CA PHE A 245 9.56 3.34 9.40
C PHE A 245 10.32 2.07 9.82
N ASP A 246 9.97 1.54 10.99
CA ASP A 246 10.49 0.27 11.53
C ASP A 246 9.45 -0.84 11.46
N GLY A 247 8.21 -0.48 11.13
CA GLY A 247 7.04 -1.33 10.98
C GLY A 247 5.93 -0.59 10.26
N MET A 248 4.69 -1.05 10.42
CA MET A 248 3.53 -0.50 9.70
C MET A 248 2.68 0.46 10.53
N TYR A 249 2.99 0.64 11.81
CA TYR A 249 2.21 1.47 12.71
C TYR A 249 2.63 2.94 12.73
N GLU A 250 3.88 3.23 12.35
CA GLU A 250 4.40 4.58 12.38
C GLU A 250 5.28 4.88 11.17
N PHE A 251 5.05 6.06 10.56
CA PHE A 251 5.84 6.59 9.46
C PHE A 251 6.38 7.96 9.88
N ARG A 252 7.68 8.04 10.17
CA ARG A 252 8.33 9.22 10.74
C ARG A 252 8.83 10.17 9.66
N PRO A 253 8.22 11.37 9.50
CA PRO A 253 8.65 12.35 8.50
C PRO A 253 10.09 12.81 8.71
N GLN A 254 10.85 12.84 7.63
CA GLN A 254 12.23 13.32 7.58
C GLN A 254 12.39 14.56 6.72
N LEU A 255 11.58 14.67 5.67
CA LEU A 255 11.61 15.78 4.73
C LEU A 255 10.24 15.96 4.07
N LEU A 256 9.74 17.19 4.08
CA LEU A 256 8.57 17.59 3.31
C LEU A 256 9.03 18.02 1.91
N LEU A 257 8.54 17.37 0.85
CA LEU A 257 8.86 17.75 -0.51
C LEU A 257 8.06 18.98 -0.91
N GLN A 258 8.71 19.98 -1.46
CA GLN A 258 8.13 21.27 -1.80
C GLN A 258 8.53 21.71 -3.21
N ASN A 259 7.78 22.62 -3.80
CA ASN A 259 8.23 23.37 -4.96
C ASN A 259 9.37 24.29 -4.52
N LEU A 260 10.50 24.14 -5.16
CA LEU A 260 11.62 25.07 -4.94
C LEU A 260 11.24 26.42 -5.58
N ARG A 261 11.40 27.51 -4.84
CA ARG A 261 11.18 28.84 -5.41
C ARG A 261 12.22 29.04 -6.51
N PRO A 262 11.83 29.58 -7.68
CA PRO A 262 12.84 30.06 -8.62
C PRO A 262 13.67 31.12 -7.89
N GLY A 263 14.99 30.87 -7.81
CA GLY A 263 15.97 31.79 -7.22
C GLY A 263 16.13 33.08 -8.04
#